data_4b21239c3a57e2945b02c7425399bf8b
#
_entry.id   4b21239c3a57e2945b02c7425399bf8b
#
_cell.length_a   1.000
_cell.length_b   1.000
_cell.length_c   1.000
_cell.angle_alpha   90.00
_cell.angle_beta   90.00
_cell.angle_gamma   90.00
#
_symmetry.space_group_name_H-M   'P 1'
#
loop_
_entity.id
_entity.type
_entity.pdbx_description
1 polymer ?
#
loop_
_entity_poly.entity_id
_entity_poly.type
_entity_poly.pdbx_seq_one_letter_code
_entity_poly.pdbx_strand_id
1 'polypeptide(L)'
;MIFRNLRRISLTSWIMIAMVAGVMVGWVFPTFAVNLKPLSTIFLRMIKSIIVPIIFGTLVVGIAGHGDDMKRVGRLALKSIIYFEIVTTIALFIGLGAANLVKPGVGVTIHASADQGQQLSQAAPTGMGFLEHVVPQSFFEAASKNEVLQVVFFSILFAVALSQVRGRPKEIVLAGCEGLAEVMFKFTAIVMRYAPIGIGAAIAVTVGHSGLGVLINLGKLILTLYGALIVLVLVVFVPTALLFRVPLKRFVLAVREPALIAFSTTSSEAALPRAMQIMEAFGVPRRIVAFVMPTGYSFNLDGSTLYLAVASMFVAQAAGVHLSFGQQLAMMFTLMITSKGVAAVPRASLVILAGTLHTFGLPLEGVAIILGVDELMDMARTSVNLVGNCLATVVMARWEGEFVEQPPEGLLAQEGLPPIEPVPPARPTSIAAQDAS
;
A
#
# COMPACT_ATOMS: atom_id res chain seq x y z
N MET A 1 -17.50 -23.01 -26.05
CA MET A 1 -16.34 -22.18 -26.39
C MET A 1 -16.26 -20.89 -25.55
N ILE A 2 -17.37 -20.22 -25.27
CA ILE A 2 -17.45 -18.95 -24.51
C ILE A 2 -16.93 -19.10 -23.07
N PHE A 3 -17.30 -20.15 -22.33
CA PHE A 3 -16.87 -20.36 -20.94
C PHE A 3 -15.35 -20.65 -20.76
N ARG A 4 -14.66 -21.12 -21.80
CA ARG A 4 -13.22 -21.42 -21.76
C ARG A 4 -12.37 -20.15 -21.94
N ASN A 5 -12.91 -19.13 -22.61
CA ASN A 5 -12.24 -17.83 -22.76
C ASN A 5 -12.44 -16.92 -21.54
N LEU A 6 -13.53 -17.07 -20.77
CA LEU A 6 -13.79 -16.30 -19.56
C LEU A 6 -12.77 -16.59 -18.42
N ARG A 7 -12.18 -17.78 -18.40
CA ARG A 7 -11.11 -18.14 -17.42
C ARG A 7 -9.75 -17.48 -17.69
N ARG A 8 -9.58 -16.81 -18.84
CA ARG A 8 -8.34 -16.09 -19.19
C ARG A 8 -8.38 -14.60 -18.89
N ILE A 9 -9.53 -14.09 -18.46
CA ILE A 9 -9.70 -12.68 -18.14
C ILE A 9 -9.07 -12.41 -16.76
N SER A 10 -8.18 -11.42 -16.68
CA SER A 10 -7.56 -11.03 -15.41
C SER A 10 -8.58 -10.44 -14.43
N LEU A 11 -8.30 -10.50 -13.12
CA LEU A 11 -9.16 -9.90 -12.10
C LEU A 11 -9.38 -8.41 -12.37
N THR A 12 -8.31 -7.69 -12.77
CA THR A 12 -8.36 -6.28 -13.18
C THR A 12 -9.38 -6.05 -14.29
N SER A 13 -9.36 -6.89 -15.34
CA SER A 13 -10.33 -6.76 -16.44
C SER A 13 -11.76 -7.01 -15.96
N TRP A 14 -11.99 -7.97 -15.06
CA TRP A 14 -13.30 -8.19 -14.46
C TRP A 14 -13.79 -7.00 -13.65
N ILE A 15 -12.91 -6.34 -12.93
CA ILE A 15 -13.23 -5.13 -12.17
C ILE A 15 -13.59 -3.98 -13.12
N MET A 16 -12.81 -3.77 -14.18
CA MET A 16 -13.10 -2.73 -15.19
C MET A 16 -14.46 -2.96 -15.86
N ILE A 17 -14.78 -4.22 -16.24
CA ILE A 17 -16.09 -4.58 -16.79
C ILE A 17 -17.20 -4.29 -15.77
N ALA A 18 -17.00 -4.69 -14.51
CA ALA A 18 -17.99 -4.47 -13.45
C ALA A 18 -18.19 -2.98 -13.14
N MET A 19 -17.13 -2.16 -13.24
CA MET A 19 -17.24 -0.69 -13.11
C MET A 19 -18.12 -0.10 -14.21
N VAL A 20 -17.85 -0.45 -15.48
CA VAL A 20 -18.67 0.03 -16.61
C VAL A 20 -20.12 -0.44 -16.46
N ALA A 21 -20.34 -1.72 -16.12
CA ALA A 21 -21.68 -2.25 -15.86
C ALA A 21 -22.35 -1.52 -14.68
N GLY A 22 -21.60 -1.23 -13.60
CA GLY A 22 -22.09 -0.46 -12.45
C GLY A 22 -22.54 0.96 -12.84
N VAL A 23 -21.75 1.66 -13.67
CA VAL A 23 -22.15 2.98 -14.22
C VAL A 23 -23.45 2.85 -15.01
N MET A 24 -23.53 1.87 -15.91
CA MET A 24 -24.73 1.66 -16.74
C MET A 24 -25.98 1.37 -15.88
N VAL A 25 -25.85 0.47 -14.91
CA VAL A 25 -26.95 0.14 -13.98
C VAL A 25 -27.35 1.33 -13.15
N GLY A 26 -26.40 2.09 -12.61
CA GLY A 26 -26.68 3.30 -11.81
C GLY A 26 -27.36 4.40 -12.61
N TRP A 27 -26.98 4.56 -13.88
CA TRP A 27 -27.56 5.57 -14.75
C TRP A 27 -28.97 5.19 -15.25
N VAL A 28 -29.13 3.94 -15.74
CA VAL A 28 -30.38 3.50 -16.38
C VAL A 28 -31.44 3.09 -15.34
N PHE A 29 -31.00 2.48 -14.23
CA PHE A 29 -31.89 1.95 -13.19
C PHE A 29 -31.52 2.48 -11.79
N PRO A 30 -31.60 3.78 -11.52
CA PRO A 30 -31.10 4.38 -10.26
C PRO A 30 -31.76 3.79 -9.01
N THR A 31 -33.06 3.53 -9.02
CA THR A 31 -33.78 2.92 -7.89
C THR A 31 -33.36 1.51 -7.59
N PHE A 32 -33.08 0.71 -8.61
CA PHE A 32 -32.55 -0.65 -8.46
C PHE A 32 -31.09 -0.60 -7.97
N ALA A 33 -30.28 0.30 -8.52
CA ALA A 33 -28.88 0.45 -8.17
C ALA A 33 -28.66 0.69 -6.68
N VAL A 34 -29.49 1.52 -6.05
CA VAL A 34 -29.44 1.79 -4.60
C VAL A 34 -29.63 0.52 -3.77
N ASN A 35 -30.47 -0.40 -4.23
CA ASN A 35 -30.71 -1.68 -3.54
C ASN A 35 -29.49 -2.65 -3.61
N LEU A 36 -28.47 -2.35 -4.41
CA LEU A 36 -27.21 -3.11 -4.46
C LEU A 36 -26.25 -2.76 -3.31
N LYS A 37 -26.58 -1.77 -2.46
CA LYS A 37 -25.76 -1.36 -1.31
C LYS A 37 -25.29 -2.54 -0.42
N PRO A 38 -26.10 -3.59 -0.12
CA PRO A 38 -25.63 -4.73 0.66
C PRO A 38 -24.42 -5.44 0.05
N LEU A 39 -24.31 -5.55 -1.29
CA LEU A 39 -23.20 -6.23 -1.95
C LEU A 39 -21.88 -5.48 -1.74
N SER A 40 -21.89 -4.16 -1.85
CA SER A 40 -20.70 -3.34 -1.55
C SER A 40 -20.36 -3.36 -0.06
N THR A 41 -21.38 -3.34 0.82
CA THR A 41 -21.19 -3.41 2.27
C THR A 41 -20.54 -4.74 2.70
N ILE A 42 -20.96 -5.87 2.12
CA ILE A 42 -20.34 -7.19 2.37
C ILE A 42 -18.86 -7.14 2.01
N PHE A 43 -18.52 -6.58 0.84
CA PHE A 43 -17.12 -6.44 0.41
C PHE A 43 -16.30 -5.61 1.41
N LEU A 44 -16.83 -4.45 1.85
CA LEU A 44 -16.16 -3.61 2.84
C LEU A 44 -15.97 -4.32 4.19
N ARG A 45 -16.94 -5.11 4.64
CA ARG A 45 -16.81 -5.92 5.87
C ARG A 45 -15.73 -6.99 5.73
N MET A 46 -15.65 -7.65 4.59
CA MET A 46 -14.56 -8.61 4.31
C MET A 46 -13.19 -7.92 4.30
N ILE A 47 -13.06 -6.74 3.69
CA ILE A 47 -11.82 -5.93 3.74
C ILE A 47 -11.46 -5.59 5.18
N LYS A 48 -12.41 -5.08 5.98
CA LYS A 48 -12.17 -4.75 7.39
C LYS A 48 -11.63 -5.92 8.21
N SER A 49 -12.12 -7.14 7.97
CA SER A 49 -11.68 -8.33 8.71
C SER A 49 -10.22 -8.71 8.48
N ILE A 50 -9.61 -8.20 7.40
CA ILE A 50 -8.21 -8.46 7.04
C ILE A 50 -7.25 -7.52 7.78
N ILE A 51 -7.70 -6.32 8.16
CA ILE A 51 -6.85 -5.20 8.60
C ILE A 51 -5.91 -5.63 9.74
N VAL A 52 -6.46 -6.00 10.85
CA VAL A 52 -5.71 -6.26 12.09
C VAL A 52 -4.73 -7.42 11.95
N PRO A 53 -5.15 -8.63 11.50
CA PRO A 53 -4.23 -9.76 11.45
C PRO A 53 -3.12 -9.58 10.41
N ILE A 54 -3.37 -8.90 9.28
CA ILE A 54 -2.33 -8.66 8.29
C ILE A 54 -1.30 -7.65 8.79
N ILE A 55 -1.75 -6.55 9.42
CA ILE A 55 -0.86 -5.53 9.98
C ILE A 55 0.01 -6.13 11.07
N PHE A 56 -0.58 -6.86 12.02
CA PHE A 56 0.16 -7.49 13.10
C PHE A 56 1.21 -8.46 12.56
N GLY A 57 0.82 -9.42 11.71
CA GLY A 57 1.74 -10.42 11.17
C GLY A 57 2.89 -9.81 10.40
N THR A 58 2.60 -8.89 9.47
CA THR A 58 3.62 -8.29 8.59
C THR A 58 4.56 -7.35 9.34
N LEU A 59 4.07 -6.54 10.29
CA LEU A 59 4.92 -5.67 11.09
C LEU A 59 5.86 -6.45 11.99
N VAL A 60 5.36 -7.50 12.67
CA VAL A 60 6.19 -8.33 13.55
C VAL A 60 7.29 -9.01 12.74
N VAL A 61 6.97 -9.60 11.58
CA VAL A 61 7.95 -10.23 10.69
C VAL A 61 8.95 -9.20 10.15
N GLY A 62 8.46 -8.05 9.70
CA GLY A 62 9.28 -6.98 9.14
C GLY A 62 10.32 -6.42 10.13
N ILE A 63 10.00 -6.37 11.43
CA ILE A 63 10.89 -5.81 12.45
C ILE A 63 11.74 -6.90 13.11
N ALA A 64 11.14 -8.01 13.53
CA ALA A 64 11.85 -9.05 14.31
C ALA A 64 12.55 -10.12 13.45
N GLY A 65 12.20 -10.21 12.15
CA GLY A 65 12.73 -11.24 11.23
C GLY A 65 14.16 -11.01 10.71
N HIS A 66 14.77 -9.85 10.98
CA HIS A 66 16.11 -9.54 10.47
C HIS A 66 17.21 -10.09 11.41
N GLY A 67 18.08 -10.94 10.82
CA GLY A 67 19.04 -11.76 11.56
C GLY A 67 20.36 -11.09 11.98
N ASP A 68 21.28 -11.88 12.48
CA ASP A 68 22.32 -11.70 13.49
C ASP A 68 23.61 -10.88 13.13
N ASP A 69 23.82 -10.32 11.95
CA ASP A 69 25.03 -9.51 11.69
C ASP A 69 24.81 -8.02 12.04
N MET A 70 24.76 -7.81 13.34
CA MET A 70 24.10 -6.66 14.01
C MET A 70 24.74 -5.29 13.73
N LYS A 71 26.03 -5.15 13.48
CA LYS A 71 26.64 -3.80 13.38
C LYS A 71 26.60 -3.21 11.98
N ARG A 72 26.81 -4.02 10.96
CA ARG A 72 26.86 -3.55 9.56
C ARG A 72 25.46 -3.47 8.95
N VAL A 73 24.63 -4.46 9.24
CA VAL A 73 23.20 -4.47 8.89
C VAL A 73 22.46 -3.37 9.65
N GLY A 74 22.76 -3.17 10.94
CA GLY A 74 22.15 -2.10 11.75
C GLY A 74 22.42 -0.70 11.20
N ARG A 75 23.60 -0.40 10.70
CA ARG A 75 23.92 0.89 10.08
C ARG A 75 23.18 1.08 8.76
N LEU A 76 23.14 0.04 7.91
CA LEU A 76 22.39 0.07 6.65
C LEU A 76 20.88 0.22 6.91
N ALA A 77 20.37 -0.53 7.90
CA ALA A 77 18.97 -0.46 8.32
C ALA A 77 18.62 0.96 8.80
N LEU A 78 19.41 1.54 9.69
CA LEU A 78 19.18 2.89 10.20
C LEU A 78 19.18 3.93 9.07
N LYS A 79 20.15 3.89 8.16
CA LYS A 79 20.22 4.79 7.01
C LYS A 79 19.02 4.61 6.08
N SER A 80 18.64 3.37 5.81
CA SER A 80 17.47 3.06 4.98
C SER A 80 16.19 3.58 5.60
N ILE A 81 15.96 3.34 6.90
CA ILE A 81 14.79 3.84 7.63
C ILE A 81 14.74 5.37 7.61
N ILE A 82 15.86 6.05 7.90
CA ILE A 82 15.91 7.52 7.85
C ILE A 82 15.54 8.04 6.46
N TYR A 83 16.10 7.44 5.41
CA TYR A 83 15.80 7.79 4.03
C TYR A 83 14.30 7.58 3.72
N PHE A 84 13.77 6.39 4.05
CA PHE A 84 12.36 6.05 3.82
C PHE A 84 11.42 7.02 4.53
N GLU A 85 11.69 7.37 5.79
CA GLU A 85 10.86 8.31 6.55
C GLU A 85 10.88 9.71 5.95
N ILE A 86 12.04 10.20 5.51
CA ILE A 86 12.15 11.51 4.87
C ILE A 86 11.32 11.55 3.58
N VAL A 87 11.52 10.57 2.68
CA VAL A 87 10.84 10.55 1.38
C VAL A 87 9.34 10.34 1.56
N THR A 88 8.94 9.42 2.43
CA THR A 88 7.52 9.14 2.73
C THR A 88 6.82 10.35 3.34
N THR A 89 7.50 11.07 4.25
CA THR A 89 6.96 12.30 4.85
C THR A 89 6.73 13.38 3.78
N ILE A 90 7.69 13.58 2.89
CA ILE A 90 7.54 14.55 1.79
C ILE A 90 6.40 14.12 0.85
N ALA A 91 6.28 12.81 0.56
CA ALA A 91 5.18 12.28 -0.25
C ALA A 91 3.80 12.57 0.37
N LEU A 92 3.65 12.41 1.69
CA LEU A 92 2.42 12.79 2.42
C LEU A 92 2.07 14.26 2.23
N PHE A 93 3.06 15.17 2.40
CA PHE A 93 2.83 16.61 2.23
C PHE A 93 2.50 16.98 0.78
N ILE A 94 3.12 16.32 -0.21
CA ILE A 94 2.76 16.52 -1.62
C ILE A 94 1.30 16.07 -1.85
N GLY A 95 0.91 14.91 -1.33
CA GLY A 95 -0.46 14.41 -1.43
C GLY A 95 -1.46 15.34 -0.75
N LEU A 96 -1.17 15.80 0.46
CA LEU A 96 -1.99 16.76 1.20
C LEU A 96 -2.14 18.09 0.44
N GLY A 97 -1.03 18.62 -0.07
CA GLY A 97 -1.01 19.86 -0.87
C GLY A 97 -1.85 19.72 -2.13
N ALA A 98 -1.68 18.62 -2.88
CA ALA A 98 -2.45 18.34 -4.08
C ALA A 98 -3.95 18.25 -3.80
N ALA A 99 -4.34 17.54 -2.74
CA ALA A 99 -5.75 17.40 -2.35
C ALA A 99 -6.39 18.72 -1.91
N ASN A 100 -5.64 19.59 -1.21
CA ASN A 100 -6.12 20.91 -0.80
C ASN A 100 -6.19 21.92 -1.97
N LEU A 101 -5.28 21.83 -2.94
CA LEU A 101 -5.27 22.69 -4.13
C LEU A 101 -6.38 22.33 -5.11
N VAL A 102 -6.48 21.06 -5.46
CA VAL A 102 -7.42 20.59 -6.50
C VAL A 102 -8.82 20.36 -5.95
N LYS A 103 -8.94 20.01 -4.67
CA LYS A 103 -10.20 19.71 -3.98
C LYS A 103 -11.05 18.68 -4.75
N PRO A 104 -10.54 17.45 -4.98
CA PRO A 104 -11.22 16.48 -5.83
C PRO A 104 -12.52 15.94 -5.24
N GLY A 105 -12.73 16.02 -3.92
CA GLY A 105 -13.93 15.54 -3.23
C GLY A 105 -15.09 16.54 -3.22
N VAL A 106 -14.84 17.81 -3.54
CA VAL A 106 -15.89 18.83 -3.54
C VAL A 106 -16.89 18.58 -4.67
N GLY A 107 -18.18 18.53 -4.32
CA GLY A 107 -19.27 18.22 -5.27
C GLY A 107 -19.62 16.73 -5.35
N VAL A 108 -18.92 15.86 -4.61
CA VAL A 108 -19.35 14.49 -4.34
C VAL A 108 -20.20 14.53 -3.06
N THR A 109 -21.41 14.03 -3.10
CA THR A 109 -22.24 13.90 -1.89
C THR A 109 -22.10 12.47 -1.35
N ILE A 110 -21.43 12.34 -0.21
CA ILE A 110 -21.52 11.15 0.62
C ILE A 110 -22.61 11.46 1.64
N HIS A 111 -23.73 10.74 1.61
CA HIS A 111 -24.77 10.88 2.61
C HIS A 111 -24.28 10.27 3.94
N ALA A 112 -23.49 11.04 4.69
CA ALA A 112 -23.34 10.81 6.11
C ALA A 112 -24.64 11.23 6.78
N SER A 113 -25.23 10.40 7.66
CA SER A 113 -26.37 10.83 8.46
C SER A 113 -25.98 12.08 9.27
N ALA A 114 -26.88 13.05 9.43
CA ALA A 114 -26.59 14.31 10.14
C ALA A 114 -26.05 14.08 11.57
N ASP A 115 -26.46 12.98 12.23
CA ASP A 115 -25.92 12.55 13.52
C ASP A 115 -24.45 12.14 13.47
N GLN A 116 -23.98 11.56 12.37
CA GLN A 116 -22.56 11.25 12.16
C GLN A 116 -21.72 12.51 11.99
N GLY A 117 -22.21 13.53 11.29
CA GLY A 117 -21.51 14.79 11.08
C GLY A 117 -21.23 15.56 12.39
N GLN A 118 -22.15 15.53 13.35
CA GLN A 118 -21.95 16.17 14.66
C GLN A 118 -21.02 15.35 15.58
N GLN A 119 -21.12 14.03 15.55
CA GLN A 119 -20.16 13.15 16.26
C GLN A 119 -18.74 13.27 15.68
N LEU A 120 -18.60 13.50 14.39
CA LEU A 120 -17.34 13.65 13.66
C LEU A 120 -16.58 14.94 14.05
N SER A 121 -17.29 16.04 14.26
CA SER A 121 -16.67 17.31 14.70
C SER A 121 -16.20 17.28 16.15
N GLN A 122 -16.76 16.37 16.99
CA GLN A 122 -16.40 16.18 18.39
C GLN A 122 -15.36 15.08 18.63
N ALA A 123 -15.19 14.12 17.69
CA ALA A 123 -14.33 12.96 17.87
C ALA A 123 -12.91 13.14 17.33
N ALA A 124 -12.60 14.27 16.66
CA ALA A 124 -11.23 14.50 16.20
C ALA A 124 -10.32 14.78 17.40
N PRO A 125 -9.39 13.88 17.74
CA PRO A 125 -8.53 14.05 18.92
C PRO A 125 -7.67 15.31 18.78
N THR A 126 -7.69 16.16 19.79
CA THR A 126 -6.84 17.35 19.86
C THR A 126 -5.60 17.06 20.68
N GLY A 127 -4.40 17.32 20.11
CA GLY A 127 -3.13 17.41 20.84
C GLY A 127 -2.80 16.22 21.76
N MET A 128 -2.86 16.39 23.08
CA MET A 128 -2.50 15.35 24.07
C MET A 128 -3.42 14.14 24.03
N GLY A 129 -4.72 14.32 23.79
CA GLY A 129 -5.67 13.22 23.66
C GLY A 129 -5.36 12.31 22.47
N PHE A 130 -4.70 12.81 21.44
CA PHE A 130 -4.23 11.98 20.32
C PHE A 130 -3.10 11.02 20.75
N LEU A 131 -2.14 11.49 21.54
CA LEU A 131 -1.03 10.65 22.03
C LEU A 131 -1.51 9.56 22.96
N GLU A 132 -2.50 9.86 23.83
CA GLU A 132 -3.14 8.85 24.70
C GLU A 132 -3.87 7.80 23.86
N HIS A 133 -4.53 8.23 22.78
CA HIS A 133 -5.27 7.33 21.89
C HIS A 133 -4.38 6.39 21.06
N VAL A 134 -3.09 6.71 20.90
CA VAL A 134 -2.12 5.84 20.20
C VAL A 134 -1.85 4.56 20.98
N VAL A 135 -1.87 4.62 22.32
CA VAL A 135 -1.55 3.51 23.19
C VAL A 135 -2.82 2.69 23.49
N PRO A 136 -2.91 1.41 23.09
CA PRO A 136 -4.10 0.60 23.36
C PRO A 136 -4.21 0.24 24.85
N GLN A 137 -5.44 0.28 25.40
CA GLN A 137 -5.72 -0.30 26.70
C GLN A 137 -5.65 -1.83 26.64
N SER A 138 -6.05 -2.41 25.52
CA SER A 138 -5.98 -3.84 25.24
C SER A 138 -5.79 -4.07 23.74
N PHE A 139 -4.90 -4.99 23.38
CA PHE A 139 -4.74 -5.40 21.97
C PHE A 139 -6.03 -5.95 21.36
N PHE A 140 -6.74 -6.80 22.12
CA PHE A 140 -7.97 -7.42 21.64
C PHE A 140 -9.11 -6.41 21.48
N GLU A 141 -9.18 -5.41 22.34
CA GLU A 141 -10.14 -4.31 22.19
C GLU A 141 -9.84 -3.48 20.94
N ALA A 142 -8.59 -3.06 20.77
CA ALA A 142 -8.14 -2.34 19.58
C ALA A 142 -8.41 -3.14 18.30
N ALA A 143 -8.16 -4.45 18.33
CA ALA A 143 -8.41 -5.37 17.23
C ALA A 143 -9.90 -5.48 16.89
N SER A 144 -10.78 -5.64 17.89
CA SER A 144 -12.22 -5.77 17.67
C SER A 144 -12.86 -4.50 17.12
N LYS A 145 -12.34 -3.33 17.53
CA LYS A 145 -12.77 -2.02 17.07
C LYS A 145 -12.11 -1.57 15.76
N ASN A 146 -11.14 -2.34 15.23
CA ASN A 146 -10.30 -1.96 14.09
C ASN A 146 -9.56 -0.61 14.28
N GLU A 147 -9.09 -0.35 15.51
CA GLU A 147 -8.25 0.81 15.85
C GLU A 147 -6.83 0.60 15.33
N VAL A 148 -6.64 0.87 14.02
CA VAL A 148 -5.42 0.52 13.29
C VAL A 148 -4.17 1.11 13.92
N LEU A 149 -4.21 2.37 14.36
CA LEU A 149 -3.07 3.03 14.99
C LEU A 149 -2.62 2.33 16.28
N GLN A 150 -3.58 1.92 17.11
CA GLN A 150 -3.32 1.19 18.35
C GLN A 150 -2.75 -0.21 18.08
N VAL A 151 -3.29 -0.90 17.05
CA VAL A 151 -2.76 -2.20 16.60
C VAL A 151 -1.33 -2.07 16.09
N VAL A 152 -1.03 -1.05 15.31
CA VAL A 152 0.34 -0.78 14.80
C VAL A 152 1.30 -0.50 15.96
N PHE A 153 0.92 0.36 16.91
CA PHE A 153 1.73 0.65 18.10
C PHE A 153 2.06 -0.61 18.89
N PHE A 154 1.04 -1.42 19.18
CA PHE A 154 1.24 -2.69 19.87
C PHE A 154 2.15 -3.64 19.07
N SER A 155 1.94 -3.75 17.76
CA SER A 155 2.72 -4.63 16.89
C SER A 155 4.20 -4.23 16.84
N ILE A 156 4.51 -2.93 16.83
CA ILE A 156 5.89 -2.43 16.90
C ILE A 156 6.53 -2.81 18.24
N LEU A 157 5.86 -2.54 19.36
CA LEU A 157 6.39 -2.89 20.67
C LEU A 157 6.58 -4.40 20.83
N PHE A 158 5.61 -5.19 20.38
CA PHE A 158 5.70 -6.65 20.39
C PHE A 158 6.89 -7.13 19.56
N ALA A 159 7.09 -6.59 18.36
CA ALA A 159 8.20 -6.94 17.50
C ALA A 159 9.56 -6.56 18.09
N VAL A 160 9.66 -5.38 18.73
CA VAL A 160 10.87 -4.93 19.44
C VAL A 160 11.15 -5.88 20.64
N ALA A 161 10.14 -6.24 21.41
CA ALA A 161 10.30 -7.21 22.50
C ALA A 161 10.75 -8.58 21.96
N LEU A 162 10.11 -9.08 20.89
CA LEU A 162 10.47 -10.35 20.25
C LEU A 162 11.90 -10.32 19.70
N SER A 163 12.38 -9.19 19.20
CA SER A 163 13.77 -9.06 18.72
C SER A 163 14.81 -9.27 19.83
N GLN A 164 14.45 -9.03 21.09
CA GLN A 164 15.29 -9.22 22.28
C GLN A 164 15.26 -10.66 22.82
N VAL A 165 14.27 -11.44 22.43
CA VAL A 165 14.19 -12.87 22.77
C VAL A 165 15.16 -13.67 21.92
N ARG A 166 15.84 -14.66 22.50
CA ARG A 166 16.81 -15.50 21.79
C ARG A 166 16.38 -16.98 21.78
N GLY A 167 16.85 -17.69 20.74
CA GLY A 167 16.64 -19.12 20.58
C GLY A 167 15.21 -19.50 20.20
N ARG A 168 14.84 -20.75 20.51
CA ARG A 168 13.61 -21.40 20.07
C ARG A 168 12.30 -20.61 20.31
N PRO A 169 12.11 -19.88 21.43
CA PRO A 169 10.89 -19.10 21.62
C PRO A 169 10.71 -17.99 20.55
N LYS A 170 11.80 -17.29 20.17
CA LYS A 170 11.77 -16.30 19.10
C LYS A 170 11.37 -16.92 17.78
N GLU A 171 12.01 -18.04 17.42
CA GLU A 171 11.78 -18.75 16.16
C GLU A 171 10.33 -19.21 16.03
N ILE A 172 9.75 -19.78 17.09
CA ILE A 172 8.35 -20.25 17.08
C ILE A 172 7.37 -19.09 16.90
N VAL A 173 7.55 -18.00 17.64
CA VAL A 173 6.65 -16.85 17.54
C VAL A 173 6.78 -16.16 16.19
N LEU A 174 8.00 -16.00 15.68
CA LEU A 174 8.26 -15.41 14.38
C LEU A 174 7.65 -16.24 13.26
N ALA A 175 7.89 -17.57 13.25
CA ALA A 175 7.29 -18.48 12.29
C ALA A 175 5.75 -18.48 12.36
N GLY A 176 5.17 -18.32 13.56
CA GLY A 176 3.73 -18.14 13.74
C GLY A 176 3.21 -16.85 13.09
N CYS A 177 3.93 -15.74 13.23
CA CYS A 177 3.58 -14.47 12.58
C CYS A 177 3.76 -14.53 11.06
N GLU A 178 4.81 -15.20 10.56
CA GLU A 178 5.02 -15.44 9.12
C GLU A 178 3.88 -16.28 8.55
N GLY A 179 3.52 -17.38 9.20
CA GLY A 179 2.39 -18.22 8.81
C GLY A 179 1.05 -17.46 8.82
N LEU A 180 0.82 -16.62 9.85
CA LEU A 180 -0.35 -15.76 9.90
C LEU A 180 -0.39 -14.79 8.71
N ALA A 181 0.71 -14.11 8.43
CA ALA A 181 0.81 -13.19 7.30
C ALA A 181 0.53 -13.90 5.97
N GLU A 182 1.12 -15.09 5.75
CA GLU A 182 0.91 -15.89 4.54
C GLU A 182 -0.56 -16.32 4.38
N VAL A 183 -1.19 -16.80 5.45
CA VAL A 183 -2.62 -17.14 5.46
C VAL A 183 -3.46 -15.91 5.13
N MET A 184 -3.16 -14.76 5.72
CA MET A 184 -3.91 -13.52 5.46
C MET A 184 -3.73 -13.01 4.03
N PHE A 185 -2.57 -13.22 3.39
CA PHE A 185 -2.41 -12.94 1.97
C PHE A 185 -3.29 -13.83 1.09
N LYS A 186 -3.38 -15.12 1.39
CA LYS A 186 -4.31 -16.03 0.69
C LYS A 186 -5.77 -15.65 0.95
N PHE A 187 -6.10 -15.29 2.18
CA PHE A 187 -7.44 -14.81 2.54
C PHE A 187 -7.79 -13.54 1.74
N THR A 188 -6.87 -12.58 1.66
CA THR A 188 -7.04 -11.37 0.85
C THR A 188 -7.30 -11.73 -0.62
N ALA A 189 -6.54 -12.65 -1.19
CA ALA A 189 -6.73 -13.11 -2.56
C ALA A 189 -8.13 -13.74 -2.79
N ILE A 190 -8.70 -14.44 -1.78
CA ILE A 190 -10.06 -14.97 -1.84
C ILE A 190 -11.08 -13.83 -1.81
N VAL A 191 -10.94 -12.87 -0.88
CA VAL A 191 -11.82 -11.70 -0.77
C VAL A 191 -11.79 -10.88 -2.07
N MET A 192 -10.62 -10.72 -2.67
CA MET A 192 -10.45 -9.98 -3.92
C MET A 192 -11.17 -10.62 -5.11
N ARG A 193 -11.50 -11.90 -5.09
CA ARG A 193 -12.36 -12.51 -6.12
C ARG A 193 -13.79 -11.96 -6.07
N TYR A 194 -14.25 -11.49 -4.93
CA TYR A 194 -15.55 -10.82 -4.80
C TYR A 194 -15.50 -9.33 -5.21
N ALA A 195 -14.30 -8.76 -5.37
CA ALA A 195 -14.10 -7.35 -5.69
C ALA A 195 -14.91 -6.85 -6.91
N PRO A 196 -14.99 -7.58 -8.06
CA PRO A 196 -15.81 -7.12 -9.19
C PRO A 196 -17.26 -6.86 -8.80
N ILE A 197 -17.85 -7.74 -8.00
CA ILE A 197 -19.24 -7.60 -7.52
C ILE A 197 -19.36 -6.43 -6.57
N GLY A 198 -18.49 -6.35 -5.56
CA GLY A 198 -18.51 -5.29 -4.55
C GLY A 198 -18.27 -3.90 -5.15
N ILE A 199 -17.32 -3.78 -6.07
CA ILE A 199 -16.97 -2.52 -6.74
C ILE A 199 -18.05 -2.11 -7.75
N GLY A 200 -18.54 -3.06 -8.57
CA GLY A 200 -19.62 -2.80 -9.50
C GLY A 200 -20.88 -2.29 -8.79
N ALA A 201 -21.23 -2.94 -7.67
CA ALA A 201 -22.35 -2.50 -6.82
C ALA A 201 -22.10 -1.11 -6.20
N ALA A 202 -20.87 -0.84 -5.71
CA ALA A 202 -20.51 0.45 -5.12
C ALA A 202 -20.69 1.58 -6.15
N ILE A 203 -20.18 1.40 -7.36
CA ILE A 203 -20.32 2.39 -8.45
C ILE A 203 -21.78 2.54 -8.86
N ALA A 204 -22.53 1.45 -8.98
CA ALA A 204 -23.96 1.53 -9.32
C ALA A 204 -24.74 2.35 -8.28
N VAL A 205 -24.53 2.08 -7.00
CA VAL A 205 -25.13 2.84 -5.90
C VAL A 205 -24.74 4.32 -5.97
N THR A 206 -23.47 4.62 -6.17
CA THR A 206 -22.94 5.99 -6.22
C THR A 206 -23.51 6.77 -7.40
N VAL A 207 -23.53 6.18 -8.59
CA VAL A 207 -24.11 6.82 -9.78
C VAL A 207 -25.64 6.94 -9.66
N GLY A 208 -26.30 5.93 -9.08
CA GLY A 208 -27.76 5.96 -8.83
C GLY A 208 -28.17 7.07 -7.88
N HIS A 209 -27.37 7.37 -6.84
CA HIS A 209 -27.63 8.46 -5.89
C HIS A 209 -27.22 9.84 -6.41
N SER A 210 -26.03 9.96 -6.98
CA SER A 210 -25.38 11.24 -7.28
C SER A 210 -25.39 11.59 -8.78
N GLY A 211 -25.90 10.71 -9.61
CA GLY A 211 -25.88 10.86 -11.08
C GLY A 211 -24.47 10.73 -11.68
N LEU A 212 -24.37 10.96 -12.99
CA LEU A 212 -23.09 10.84 -13.73
C LEU A 212 -22.05 11.90 -13.33
N GLY A 213 -22.46 12.99 -12.69
CA GLY A 213 -21.53 14.05 -12.24
C GLY A 213 -20.44 13.55 -11.28
N VAL A 214 -20.71 12.48 -10.53
CA VAL A 214 -19.71 11.88 -9.63
C VAL A 214 -18.51 11.34 -10.39
N LEU A 215 -18.67 10.87 -11.64
CA LEU A 215 -17.58 10.34 -12.46
C LEU A 215 -16.55 11.41 -12.82
N ILE A 216 -16.98 12.68 -12.95
CA ILE A 216 -16.08 13.83 -13.18
C ILE A 216 -15.17 14.00 -11.97
N ASN A 217 -15.72 13.92 -10.75
CA ASN A 217 -14.94 14.04 -9.53
C ASN A 217 -14.01 12.85 -9.30
N LEU A 218 -14.42 11.64 -9.68
CA LEU A 218 -13.54 10.47 -9.66
C LEU A 218 -12.40 10.59 -10.68
N GLY A 219 -12.70 11.11 -11.88
CA GLY A 219 -11.66 11.47 -12.87
C GLY A 219 -10.71 12.54 -12.32
N LYS A 220 -11.24 13.56 -11.64
CA LYS A 220 -10.46 14.59 -10.97
C LYS A 220 -9.57 14.03 -9.86
N LEU A 221 -10.07 13.05 -9.09
CA LEU A 221 -9.28 12.33 -8.07
C LEU A 221 -8.10 11.58 -8.71
N ILE A 222 -8.33 10.82 -9.79
CA ILE A 222 -7.29 10.11 -10.52
C ILE A 222 -6.23 11.10 -11.02
N LEU A 223 -6.64 12.16 -11.71
CA LEU A 223 -5.73 13.18 -12.24
C LEU A 223 -4.94 13.89 -11.13
N THR A 224 -5.57 14.15 -9.98
CA THR A 224 -4.90 14.71 -8.80
C THR A 224 -3.79 13.78 -8.31
N LEU A 225 -4.08 12.49 -8.20
CA LEU A 225 -3.09 11.49 -7.79
C LEU A 225 -1.93 11.39 -8.79
N TYR A 226 -2.24 11.23 -10.08
CA TYR A 226 -1.20 11.12 -11.12
C TYR A 226 -0.33 12.38 -11.19
N GLY A 227 -0.93 13.57 -11.11
CA GLY A 227 -0.21 14.83 -11.05
C GLY A 227 0.70 14.91 -9.81
N ALA A 228 0.20 14.52 -8.64
CA ALA A 228 0.99 14.49 -7.41
C ALA A 228 2.13 13.46 -7.45
N LEU A 229 1.92 12.30 -8.07
CA LEU A 229 2.99 11.30 -8.29
C LEU A 229 4.07 11.83 -9.25
N ILE A 230 3.69 12.55 -10.31
CA ILE A 230 4.66 13.22 -11.19
C ILE A 230 5.45 14.27 -10.41
N VAL A 231 4.79 15.09 -9.58
CA VAL A 231 5.46 16.07 -8.71
C VAL A 231 6.43 15.36 -7.75
N LEU A 232 6.04 14.25 -7.13
CA LEU A 232 6.91 13.44 -6.27
C LEU A 232 8.18 13.00 -7.03
N VAL A 233 8.03 12.47 -8.23
CA VAL A 233 9.18 12.04 -9.05
C VAL A 233 10.08 13.22 -9.37
N LEU A 234 9.53 14.37 -9.80
CA LEU A 234 10.31 15.53 -10.23
C LEU A 234 10.95 16.28 -9.07
N VAL A 235 10.26 16.40 -7.91
CA VAL A 235 10.70 17.22 -6.77
C VAL A 235 11.48 16.40 -5.74
N VAL A 236 11.28 15.07 -5.69
CA VAL A 236 11.95 14.22 -4.70
C VAL A 236 12.91 13.24 -5.37
N PHE A 237 12.44 12.38 -6.29
CA PHE A 237 13.29 11.33 -6.86
C PHE A 237 14.42 11.90 -7.72
N VAL A 238 14.13 12.87 -8.59
CA VAL A 238 15.14 13.48 -9.45
C VAL A 238 16.20 14.24 -8.64
N PRO A 239 15.85 15.14 -7.71
CA PRO A 239 16.86 15.80 -6.87
C PRO A 239 17.66 14.82 -6.01
N THR A 240 17.01 13.80 -5.44
CA THR A 240 17.71 12.75 -4.69
C THR A 240 18.72 12.01 -5.56
N ALA A 241 18.33 11.62 -6.78
CA ALA A 241 19.23 10.97 -7.71
C ALA A 241 20.42 11.86 -8.08
N LEU A 242 20.19 13.16 -8.29
CA LEU A 242 21.26 14.12 -8.58
C LEU A 242 22.20 14.32 -7.38
N LEU A 243 21.65 14.45 -6.16
CA LEU A 243 22.41 14.60 -4.92
C LEU A 243 23.37 13.42 -4.69
N PHE A 244 22.89 12.20 -4.92
CA PHE A 244 23.67 10.97 -4.78
C PHE A 244 24.42 10.56 -6.08
N ARG A 245 24.47 11.46 -7.08
CA ARG A 245 25.17 11.23 -8.36
C ARG A 245 24.76 9.95 -9.06
N VAL A 246 23.46 9.61 -9.01
CA VAL A 246 22.90 8.48 -9.75
C VAL A 246 22.81 8.87 -11.24
N PRO A 247 23.31 8.04 -12.18
CA PRO A 247 23.23 8.34 -13.62
C PRO A 247 21.77 8.21 -14.11
N LEU A 248 21.00 9.32 -14.04
CA LEU A 248 19.55 9.36 -14.26
C LEU A 248 19.09 8.66 -15.55
N LYS A 249 19.74 8.96 -16.69
CA LYS A 249 19.36 8.36 -17.97
C LYS A 249 19.47 6.83 -17.93
N ARG A 250 20.57 6.31 -17.38
CA ARG A 250 20.78 4.86 -17.22
C ARG A 250 19.80 4.27 -16.21
N PHE A 251 19.55 4.98 -15.10
CA PHE A 251 18.60 4.54 -14.09
C PHE A 251 17.18 4.39 -14.65
N VAL A 252 16.66 5.41 -15.34
CA VAL A 252 15.32 5.36 -15.98
C VAL A 252 15.22 4.22 -16.99
N LEU A 253 16.25 4.00 -17.82
CA LEU A 253 16.28 2.87 -18.75
C LEU A 253 16.28 1.52 -18.04
N ALA A 254 17.03 1.41 -16.94
CA ALA A 254 17.10 0.17 -16.16
C ALA A 254 15.76 -0.17 -15.46
N VAL A 255 15.11 0.82 -14.83
CA VAL A 255 13.90 0.57 -14.05
C VAL A 255 12.62 0.51 -14.90
N ARG A 256 12.66 0.86 -16.18
CA ARG A 256 11.44 0.91 -17.04
C ARG A 256 10.69 -0.41 -17.11
N GLU A 257 11.42 -1.53 -17.25
CA GLU A 257 10.84 -2.87 -17.38
C GLU A 257 10.14 -3.30 -16.07
N PRO A 258 10.82 -3.33 -14.90
CA PRO A 258 10.15 -3.68 -13.66
C PRO A 258 9.03 -2.69 -13.28
N ALA A 259 9.17 -1.40 -13.62
CA ALA A 259 8.10 -0.41 -13.40
C ALA A 259 6.85 -0.72 -14.24
N LEU A 260 7.02 -1.15 -15.50
CA LEU A 260 5.91 -1.59 -16.35
C LEU A 260 5.27 -2.89 -15.84
N ILE A 261 6.06 -3.83 -15.32
CA ILE A 261 5.52 -5.04 -14.68
C ILE A 261 4.66 -4.64 -13.48
N ALA A 262 5.17 -3.80 -12.59
CA ALA A 262 4.43 -3.33 -11.42
C ALA A 262 3.15 -2.56 -11.81
N PHE A 263 3.23 -1.70 -12.83
CA PHE A 263 2.09 -0.96 -13.36
C PHE A 263 1.01 -1.89 -13.93
N SER A 264 1.39 -2.86 -14.75
CA SER A 264 0.43 -3.74 -15.43
C SER A 264 -0.19 -4.80 -14.51
N THR A 265 0.55 -5.21 -13.46
CA THR A 265 0.10 -6.26 -12.53
C THR A 265 -0.48 -5.72 -11.23
N THR A 266 -0.33 -4.40 -10.97
CA THR A 266 -0.63 -3.79 -9.66
C THR A 266 0.06 -4.53 -8.49
N SER A 267 1.21 -5.16 -8.76
CA SER A 267 1.94 -5.98 -7.79
C SER A 267 3.43 -5.68 -7.84
N SER A 268 3.94 -5.10 -6.75
CA SER A 268 5.37 -4.92 -6.55
C SER A 268 6.08 -6.26 -6.41
N GLU A 269 5.43 -7.28 -5.83
CA GLU A 269 6.00 -8.62 -5.65
C GLU A 269 6.29 -9.29 -7.00
N ALA A 270 5.38 -9.12 -7.99
CA ALA A 270 5.59 -9.67 -9.33
C ALA A 270 6.83 -9.07 -10.02
N ALA A 271 7.15 -7.81 -9.72
CA ALA A 271 8.28 -7.10 -10.28
C ALA A 271 9.59 -7.26 -9.48
N LEU A 272 9.51 -7.69 -8.19
CA LEU A 272 10.64 -7.74 -7.26
C LEU A 272 11.85 -8.55 -7.78
N PRO A 273 11.69 -9.80 -8.23
CA PRO A 273 12.84 -10.59 -8.67
C PRO A 273 13.59 -9.91 -9.81
N ARG A 274 12.85 -9.32 -10.76
CA ARG A 274 13.42 -8.62 -11.90
C ARG A 274 14.10 -7.31 -11.48
N ALA A 275 13.47 -6.54 -10.60
CA ALA A 275 14.05 -5.32 -10.06
C ALA A 275 15.36 -5.58 -9.31
N MET A 276 15.43 -6.65 -8.50
CA MET A 276 16.64 -7.04 -7.79
C MET A 276 17.78 -7.38 -8.77
N GLN A 277 17.54 -8.21 -9.79
CA GLN A 277 18.51 -8.53 -10.82
C GLN A 277 19.05 -7.29 -11.53
N ILE A 278 18.14 -6.36 -11.88
CA ILE A 278 18.49 -5.12 -12.57
C ILE A 278 19.33 -4.22 -11.65
N MET A 279 19.01 -4.13 -10.36
CA MET A 279 19.81 -3.31 -9.44
C MET A 279 21.21 -3.90 -9.20
N GLU A 280 21.37 -5.22 -9.15
CA GLU A 280 22.67 -5.87 -9.12
C GLU A 280 23.48 -5.57 -10.39
N ALA A 281 22.85 -5.71 -11.56
CA ALA A 281 23.46 -5.39 -12.84
C ALA A 281 23.76 -3.88 -13.02
N PHE A 282 23.01 -3.01 -12.36
CA PHE A 282 23.23 -1.57 -12.34
C PHE A 282 24.47 -1.15 -11.57
N GLY A 283 25.00 -2.05 -10.70
CA GLY A 283 26.22 -1.83 -9.92
C GLY A 283 26.00 -1.75 -8.42
N VAL A 284 24.83 -2.15 -7.93
CA VAL A 284 24.55 -2.23 -6.50
C VAL A 284 24.98 -3.60 -5.95
N PRO A 285 25.77 -3.68 -4.88
CA PRO A 285 26.14 -4.95 -4.25
C PRO A 285 24.93 -5.77 -3.84
N ARG A 286 24.95 -7.08 -4.14
CA ARG A 286 23.84 -8.01 -3.86
C ARG A 286 23.31 -7.94 -2.44
N ARG A 287 24.19 -7.77 -1.43
CA ARG A 287 23.79 -7.63 -0.02
C ARG A 287 22.92 -6.40 0.25
N ILE A 288 23.20 -5.27 -0.43
CA ILE A 288 22.39 -4.04 -0.30
C ILE A 288 21.06 -4.23 -1.01
N VAL A 289 21.05 -4.82 -2.21
CA VAL A 289 19.83 -5.16 -2.94
C VAL A 289 18.94 -6.08 -2.11
N ALA A 290 19.51 -7.17 -1.58
CA ALA A 290 18.78 -8.17 -0.80
C ALA A 290 18.21 -7.62 0.51
N PHE A 291 18.77 -6.56 1.07
CA PHE A 291 18.27 -5.91 2.27
C PHE A 291 17.28 -4.78 1.94
N VAL A 292 17.68 -3.81 1.11
CA VAL A 292 16.92 -2.56 0.91
C VAL A 292 15.65 -2.81 0.11
N MET A 293 15.68 -3.65 -0.93
CA MET A 293 14.51 -3.89 -1.76
C MET A 293 13.34 -4.53 -0.98
N PRO A 294 13.52 -5.66 -0.28
CA PRO A 294 12.42 -6.26 0.49
C PRO A 294 11.98 -5.37 1.66
N THR A 295 12.93 -4.72 2.37
CA THR A 295 12.61 -3.80 3.47
C THR A 295 11.81 -2.60 2.96
N GLY A 296 12.19 -2.03 1.81
CA GLY A 296 11.49 -0.93 1.18
C GLY A 296 10.04 -1.25 0.82
N TYR A 297 9.71 -2.50 0.51
CA TYR A 297 8.34 -2.92 0.22
C TYR A 297 7.38 -2.78 1.41
N SER A 298 7.90 -2.73 2.63
CA SER A 298 7.10 -2.48 3.83
C SER A 298 7.23 -1.05 4.34
N PHE A 299 8.37 -0.39 4.13
CA PHE A 299 8.69 0.87 4.78
C PHE A 299 8.82 2.07 3.83
N ASN A 300 8.97 1.85 2.52
CA ASN A 300 9.14 2.90 1.51
C ASN A 300 8.07 2.83 0.43
N LEU A 301 6.83 3.05 0.82
CA LEU A 301 5.67 3.01 -0.08
C LEU A 301 5.22 4.43 -0.44
N ASP A 302 6.11 5.21 -1.05
CA ASP A 302 5.95 6.65 -1.30
C ASP A 302 4.68 6.98 -2.08
N GLY A 303 4.41 6.25 -3.16
CA GLY A 303 3.20 6.43 -3.96
C GLY A 303 1.93 6.04 -3.21
N SER A 304 1.97 4.95 -2.43
CA SER A 304 0.82 4.52 -1.61
C SER A 304 0.55 5.50 -0.47
N THR A 305 1.59 6.04 0.15
CA THR A 305 1.45 7.01 1.24
C THR A 305 0.90 8.34 0.72
N LEU A 306 1.38 8.81 -0.44
CA LEU A 306 0.84 9.97 -1.13
C LEU A 306 -0.64 9.76 -1.49
N TYR A 307 -1.00 8.58 -2.01
CA TYR A 307 -2.38 8.22 -2.30
C TYR A 307 -3.25 8.26 -1.04
N LEU A 308 -2.78 7.73 0.08
CA LEU A 308 -3.53 7.74 1.34
C LEU A 308 -3.87 9.17 1.78
N ALA A 309 -2.94 10.12 1.62
CA ALA A 309 -3.20 11.52 1.91
C ALA A 309 -4.28 12.11 0.99
N VAL A 310 -4.16 11.89 -0.34
CA VAL A 310 -5.15 12.38 -1.32
C VAL A 310 -6.52 11.76 -1.09
N ALA A 311 -6.57 10.44 -0.86
CA ALA A 311 -7.82 9.70 -0.67
C ALA A 311 -8.54 10.07 0.64
N SER A 312 -7.81 10.24 1.75
CA SER A 312 -8.39 10.65 3.03
C SER A 312 -8.98 12.06 2.93
N MET A 313 -8.27 12.99 2.31
CA MET A 313 -8.77 14.35 2.07
C MET A 313 -9.94 14.38 1.10
N PHE A 314 -9.94 13.53 0.06
CA PHE A 314 -11.10 13.38 -0.83
C PHE A 314 -12.34 12.98 -0.05
N VAL A 315 -12.25 11.99 0.84
CA VAL A 315 -13.39 11.55 1.66
C VAL A 315 -13.87 12.64 2.61
N ALA A 316 -12.94 13.35 3.27
CA ALA A 316 -13.29 14.48 4.14
C ALA A 316 -14.05 15.57 3.36
N GLN A 317 -13.56 15.96 2.18
CA GLN A 317 -14.20 16.95 1.30
C GLN A 317 -15.58 16.48 0.80
N ALA A 318 -15.69 15.21 0.40
CA ALA A 318 -16.93 14.62 -0.09
C ALA A 318 -18.00 14.48 1.01
N ALA A 319 -17.56 14.32 2.26
CA ALA A 319 -18.43 14.33 3.44
C ALA A 319 -18.80 15.73 3.93
N GLY A 320 -18.25 16.79 3.31
CA GLY A 320 -18.43 18.17 3.78
C GLY A 320 -17.73 18.47 5.10
N VAL A 321 -16.78 17.63 5.52
CA VAL A 321 -16.04 17.80 6.78
C VAL A 321 -14.84 18.72 6.54
N HIS A 322 -14.83 19.86 7.20
CA HIS A 322 -13.73 20.81 7.17
C HIS A 322 -12.72 20.49 8.28
N LEU A 323 -11.64 19.76 7.90
CA LEU A 323 -10.55 19.48 8.81
C LEU A 323 -9.66 20.73 8.97
N SER A 324 -9.43 21.16 10.21
CA SER A 324 -8.42 22.18 10.52
C SER A 324 -7.02 21.70 10.11
N PHE A 325 -6.08 22.62 9.91
CA PHE A 325 -4.70 22.24 9.55
C PHE A 325 -4.06 21.31 10.58
N GLY A 326 -4.32 21.51 11.88
CA GLY A 326 -3.85 20.59 12.93
C GLY A 326 -4.43 19.18 12.81
N GLN A 327 -5.73 19.04 12.47
CA GLN A 327 -6.36 17.74 12.23
C GLN A 327 -5.82 17.06 10.98
N GLN A 328 -5.55 17.83 9.92
CA GLN A 328 -4.90 17.28 8.71
C GLN A 328 -3.50 16.76 9.04
N LEU A 329 -2.69 17.50 9.84
CA LEU A 329 -1.37 17.03 10.28
C LEU A 329 -1.46 15.79 11.16
N ALA A 330 -2.42 15.72 12.10
CA ALA A 330 -2.67 14.54 12.91
C ALA A 330 -3.02 13.32 12.05
N MET A 331 -3.88 13.51 11.03
CA MET A 331 -4.22 12.46 10.07
C MET A 331 -2.99 12.03 9.24
N MET A 332 -2.15 12.96 8.79
CA MET A 332 -0.91 12.63 8.09
C MET A 332 0.06 11.86 8.99
N PHE A 333 0.20 12.24 10.25
CA PHE A 333 1.01 11.51 11.21
C PHE A 333 0.50 10.08 11.44
N THR A 334 -0.81 9.92 11.59
CA THR A 334 -1.44 8.59 11.67
C THR A 334 -1.13 7.77 10.42
N LEU A 335 -1.32 8.33 9.23
CA LEU A 335 -1.02 7.67 7.96
C LEU A 335 0.46 7.31 7.82
N MET A 336 1.37 8.16 8.29
CA MET A 336 2.81 7.90 8.26
C MET A 336 3.16 6.64 9.06
N ILE A 337 2.56 6.47 10.25
CA ILE A 337 2.80 5.30 11.10
C ILE A 337 2.07 4.07 10.53
N THR A 338 0.79 4.20 10.19
CA THR A 338 -0.05 3.06 9.78
C THR A 338 0.33 2.54 8.39
N SER A 339 0.88 3.39 7.51
CA SER A 339 1.36 2.98 6.18
C SER A 339 2.51 1.97 6.24
N LYS A 340 3.26 1.92 7.34
CA LYS A 340 4.34 0.93 7.54
C LYS A 340 3.82 -0.51 7.72
N GLY A 341 2.54 -0.67 8.01
CA GLY A 341 1.87 -1.97 8.03
C GLY A 341 1.28 -2.39 6.67
N VAL A 342 1.43 -1.57 5.64
CA VAL A 342 1.03 -1.95 4.29
C VAL A 342 2.03 -2.96 3.77
N ALA A 343 1.62 -4.20 3.66
CA ALA A 343 2.36 -5.18 2.90
C ALA A 343 2.26 -4.85 1.39
N ALA A 344 3.23 -5.28 0.61
CA ALA A 344 3.26 -5.12 -0.85
C ALA A 344 2.15 -5.92 -1.58
N VAL A 345 0.98 -6.02 -0.97
CA VAL A 345 -0.18 -6.75 -1.48
C VAL A 345 -1.09 -5.78 -2.23
N PRO A 346 -1.62 -6.17 -3.38
CA PRO A 346 -2.58 -5.36 -4.13
C PRO A 346 -3.71 -4.86 -3.22
N ARG A 347 -3.94 -3.54 -3.23
CA ARG A 347 -5.02 -2.84 -2.49
C ARG A 347 -4.92 -2.83 -0.96
N ALA A 348 -3.78 -3.22 -0.37
CA ALA A 348 -3.58 -3.09 1.08
C ALA A 348 -3.75 -1.65 1.57
N SER A 349 -3.47 -0.66 0.73
CA SER A 349 -3.69 0.77 1.05
C SER A 349 -5.15 1.12 1.35
N LEU A 350 -6.13 0.42 0.74
CA LEU A 350 -7.57 0.62 1.06
C LEU A 350 -7.90 0.20 2.49
N VAL A 351 -7.21 -0.82 2.98
CA VAL A 351 -7.34 -1.31 4.35
C VAL A 351 -6.88 -0.24 5.35
N ILE A 352 -5.71 0.36 5.10
CA ILE A 352 -5.19 1.47 5.90
C ILE A 352 -6.09 2.71 5.79
N LEU A 353 -6.56 3.03 4.58
CA LEU A 353 -7.49 4.12 4.36
C LEU A 353 -8.75 3.94 5.21
N ALA A 354 -9.39 2.77 5.15
CA ALA A 354 -10.59 2.47 5.92
C ALA A 354 -10.35 2.61 7.43
N GLY A 355 -9.23 2.12 7.94
CA GLY A 355 -8.86 2.26 9.35
C GLY A 355 -8.62 3.71 9.76
N THR A 356 -7.91 4.49 8.92
CA THR A 356 -7.66 5.90 9.20
C THR A 356 -8.97 6.71 9.16
N LEU A 357 -9.82 6.49 8.16
CA LEU A 357 -11.12 7.14 8.10
C LEU A 357 -11.97 6.83 9.35
N HIS A 358 -11.93 5.58 9.83
CA HIS A 358 -12.62 5.20 11.08
C HIS A 358 -12.06 5.96 12.28
N THR A 359 -10.72 6.03 12.44
CA THR A 359 -10.06 6.74 13.54
C THR A 359 -10.41 8.24 13.55
N PHE A 360 -10.56 8.86 12.38
CA PHE A 360 -10.94 10.27 12.26
C PHE A 360 -12.45 10.48 12.09
N GLY A 361 -13.24 9.42 12.31
CA GLY A 361 -14.69 9.47 12.23
C GLY A 361 -15.24 9.80 10.83
N LEU A 362 -14.45 9.67 9.77
CA LEU A 362 -14.89 9.93 8.41
C LEU A 362 -15.71 8.75 7.85
N PRO A 363 -16.69 9.02 6.96
CA PRO A 363 -17.59 7.98 6.48
C PRO A 363 -16.87 6.95 5.62
N LEU A 364 -17.07 5.68 5.96
CA LEU A 364 -16.45 4.55 5.23
C LEU A 364 -17.08 4.32 3.86
N GLU A 365 -18.24 4.89 3.60
CA GLU A 365 -18.87 4.96 2.29
C GLU A 365 -17.95 5.63 1.26
N GLY A 366 -17.06 6.54 1.70
CA GLY A 366 -16.01 7.13 0.86
C GLY A 366 -15.04 6.10 0.29
N VAL A 367 -14.73 5.03 1.03
CA VAL A 367 -13.92 3.92 0.53
C VAL A 367 -14.63 3.19 -0.61
N ALA A 368 -15.95 2.99 -0.50
CA ALA A 368 -16.74 2.33 -1.54
C ALA A 368 -16.72 3.12 -2.86
N ILE A 369 -16.73 4.46 -2.78
CA ILE A 369 -16.64 5.34 -3.95
C ILE A 369 -15.24 5.23 -4.59
N ILE A 370 -14.19 5.30 -3.77
CA ILE A 370 -12.79 5.21 -4.23
C ILE A 370 -12.50 3.84 -4.85
N LEU A 371 -13.07 2.75 -4.30
CA LEU A 371 -12.92 1.39 -4.82
C LEU A 371 -13.19 1.29 -6.32
N GLY A 372 -14.13 2.09 -6.82
CA GLY A 372 -14.47 2.08 -8.23
C GLY A 372 -13.35 2.54 -9.16
N VAL A 373 -12.41 3.33 -8.68
CA VAL A 373 -11.30 3.86 -9.48
C VAL A 373 -9.93 3.46 -8.92
N ASP A 374 -9.90 2.73 -7.81
CA ASP A 374 -8.68 2.37 -7.10
C ASP A 374 -7.70 1.58 -7.96
N GLU A 375 -8.19 0.73 -8.86
CA GLU A 375 -7.34 -0.05 -9.77
C GLU A 375 -6.44 0.85 -10.61
N LEU A 376 -7.01 1.90 -11.22
CA LEU A 376 -6.24 2.86 -12.03
C LEU A 376 -5.23 3.62 -11.16
N MET A 377 -5.61 3.94 -9.94
CA MET A 377 -4.72 4.60 -8.98
C MET A 377 -3.63 3.66 -8.48
N ASP A 378 -3.95 2.37 -8.28
CA ASP A 378 -3.00 1.34 -7.83
C ASP A 378 -1.91 1.07 -8.86
N MET A 379 -2.24 1.03 -10.13
CA MET A 379 -1.26 0.88 -11.23
C MET A 379 -0.15 1.92 -11.10
N ALA A 380 -0.50 3.20 -10.96
CA ALA A 380 0.47 4.28 -10.91
C ALA A 380 1.26 4.30 -9.59
N ARG A 381 0.58 4.18 -8.43
CA ARG A 381 1.26 4.22 -7.12
C ARG A 381 2.19 3.04 -6.92
N THR A 382 1.82 1.84 -7.38
CA THR A 382 2.65 0.63 -7.28
C THR A 382 3.91 0.75 -8.14
N SER A 383 3.79 1.29 -9.35
CA SER A 383 4.94 1.57 -10.20
C SER A 383 5.89 2.58 -9.56
N VAL A 384 5.37 3.67 -8.99
CA VAL A 384 6.17 4.69 -8.30
C VAL A 384 6.83 4.13 -7.04
N ASN A 385 6.14 3.31 -6.25
CA ASN A 385 6.73 2.60 -5.10
C ASN A 385 7.94 1.78 -5.52
N LEU A 386 7.84 1.01 -6.60
CA LEU A 386 8.94 0.19 -7.10
C LEU A 386 10.12 1.05 -7.54
N VAL A 387 9.87 2.12 -8.31
CA VAL A 387 10.92 3.05 -8.75
C VAL A 387 11.60 3.72 -7.55
N GLY A 388 10.84 4.14 -6.54
CA GLY A 388 11.35 4.69 -5.28
C GLY A 388 12.25 3.70 -4.55
N ASN A 389 11.88 2.41 -4.49
CA ASN A 389 12.69 1.37 -3.87
C ASN A 389 13.97 1.06 -4.65
N CYS A 390 13.91 1.06 -5.98
CA CYS A 390 15.11 0.96 -6.81
C CYS A 390 16.06 2.14 -6.57
N LEU A 391 15.52 3.37 -6.51
CA LEU A 391 16.31 4.56 -6.22
C LEU A 391 16.94 4.49 -4.82
N ALA A 392 16.17 4.14 -3.80
CA ALA A 392 16.65 3.96 -2.44
C ALA A 392 17.83 2.97 -2.37
N THR A 393 17.75 1.88 -3.12
CA THR A 393 18.79 0.85 -3.19
C THR A 393 20.09 1.41 -3.75
N VAL A 394 20.03 2.21 -4.81
CA VAL A 394 21.21 2.89 -5.38
C VAL A 394 21.73 3.97 -4.43
N VAL A 395 20.85 4.75 -3.81
CA VAL A 395 21.20 5.76 -2.81
C VAL A 395 21.95 5.14 -1.65
N MET A 396 21.47 4.01 -1.12
CA MET A 396 22.17 3.29 -0.03
C MET A 396 23.54 2.80 -0.45
N ALA A 397 23.70 2.27 -1.65
CA ALA A 397 24.99 1.83 -2.18
C ALA A 397 25.98 3.00 -2.31
N ARG A 398 25.50 4.16 -2.77
CA ARG A 398 26.32 5.39 -2.83
C ARG A 398 26.68 5.91 -1.42
N TRP A 399 25.73 5.89 -0.49
CA TRP A 399 25.93 6.34 0.88
C TRP A 399 26.88 5.44 1.68
N GLU A 400 26.94 4.16 1.36
CA GLU A 400 27.93 3.20 1.92
C GLU A 400 29.27 3.23 1.19
N GLY A 401 29.38 3.94 0.04
CA GLY A 401 30.60 4.00 -0.77
C GLY A 401 30.87 2.73 -1.57
N GLU A 402 29.86 1.91 -1.81
CA GLU A 402 29.99 0.58 -2.41
C GLU A 402 29.37 0.46 -3.81
N PHE A 403 28.84 1.53 -4.35
CA PHE A 403 28.31 1.53 -5.71
C PHE A 403 29.46 1.38 -6.73
N VAL A 404 29.36 0.37 -7.59
CA VAL A 404 30.35 0.11 -8.64
C VAL A 404 29.74 0.56 -9.99
N GLU A 405 30.32 1.55 -10.61
CA GLU A 405 29.85 2.03 -11.89
C GLU A 405 30.24 1.02 -13.00
N GLN A 406 29.27 0.23 -13.45
CA GLN A 406 29.49 -0.75 -14.52
C GLN A 406 29.43 -0.09 -15.90
N PRO A 407 30.23 -0.57 -16.91
CA PRO A 407 30.15 -0.11 -18.28
C PRO A 407 28.76 -0.39 -18.90
N PRO A 408 28.30 0.44 -19.89
CA PRO A 408 26.98 0.27 -20.54
C PRO A 408 26.75 -1.10 -21.19
N GLU A 409 27.82 -1.78 -21.59
CA GLU A 409 27.78 -3.07 -22.29
C GLU A 409 27.21 -4.20 -21.46
N GLY A 410 27.38 -4.17 -20.11
CA GLY A 410 26.82 -5.18 -19.20
C GLY A 410 25.28 -5.13 -19.08
N LEU A 411 24.66 -3.98 -19.28
CA LEU A 411 23.20 -3.80 -19.25
C LEU A 411 22.54 -4.22 -20.56
N LEU A 412 23.20 -4.00 -21.71
CA LEU A 412 22.69 -4.37 -23.04
C LEU A 412 22.86 -5.86 -23.35
N ALA A 413 23.89 -6.52 -22.76
CA ALA A 413 24.08 -7.95 -22.90
C ALA A 413 23.00 -8.80 -22.19
N GLN A 414 22.22 -8.22 -21.29
CA GLN A 414 21.16 -8.90 -20.54
C GLN A 414 19.77 -8.85 -21.22
N GLU A 415 19.61 -8.15 -22.37
CA GLU A 415 18.38 -8.25 -23.18
C GLU A 415 18.15 -9.65 -23.76
N GLY A 416 19.15 -10.55 -23.66
CA GLY A 416 19.10 -11.95 -24.07
C GLY A 416 18.93 -12.97 -22.94
N LEU A 417 18.62 -12.58 -21.70
CA LEU A 417 18.37 -13.54 -20.63
C LEU A 417 17.10 -14.35 -20.91
N PRO A 418 17.16 -15.70 -20.74
CA PRO A 418 16.00 -16.56 -20.95
C PRO A 418 14.86 -16.18 -19.99
N PRO A 419 13.61 -16.46 -20.36
CA PRO A 419 12.47 -16.26 -19.48
C PRO A 419 12.72 -16.96 -18.15
N ILE A 420 12.38 -16.32 -17.04
CA ILE A 420 12.50 -16.86 -15.69
C ILE A 420 11.70 -18.16 -15.64
N GLU A 421 12.35 -19.30 -15.53
CA GLU A 421 11.67 -20.54 -15.15
C GLU A 421 11.04 -20.31 -13.77
N PRO A 422 9.76 -20.67 -13.57
CA PRO A 422 9.14 -20.57 -12.27
C PRO A 422 9.97 -21.40 -11.28
N VAL A 423 10.38 -20.79 -10.18
CA VAL A 423 11.08 -21.47 -9.09
C VAL A 423 10.23 -22.68 -8.71
N PRO A 424 10.77 -23.92 -8.85
CA PRO A 424 10.02 -25.10 -8.46
C PRO A 424 9.69 -25.00 -6.97
N PRO A 425 8.51 -25.42 -6.53
CA PRO A 425 8.15 -25.39 -5.12
C PRO A 425 9.22 -26.14 -4.33
N ALA A 426 9.68 -25.55 -3.22
CA ALA A 426 10.67 -26.13 -2.35
C ALA A 426 10.27 -27.58 -2.05
N ARG A 427 11.14 -28.53 -2.36
CA ARG A 427 10.90 -29.93 -2.02
C ARG A 427 10.73 -30.02 -0.52
N PRO A 428 9.68 -30.69 0.00
CA PRO A 428 9.58 -30.93 1.42
C PRO A 428 10.85 -31.71 1.85
N THR A 429 11.62 -31.14 2.76
CA THR A 429 12.71 -31.85 3.43
C THR A 429 12.08 -33.05 4.13
N SER A 430 12.40 -34.25 3.64
CA SER A 430 12.00 -35.49 4.24
C SER A 430 12.70 -35.63 5.60
N ILE A 431 12.03 -35.19 6.65
CA ILE A 431 12.31 -35.66 8.01
C ILE A 431 11.59 -36.99 8.16
N ALA A 432 12.19 -38.04 7.71
CA ALA A 432 11.81 -39.42 8.07
C ALA A 432 12.88 -40.34 7.52
N ALA A 433 13.82 -40.76 8.36
CA ALA A 433 14.48 -42.04 8.41
C ALA A 433 15.88 -41.94 9.04
N GLN A 434 15.94 -41.72 10.34
CA GLN A 434 17.08 -42.10 11.17
C GLN A 434 16.56 -42.33 12.61
N ASP A 435 15.76 -43.37 12.75
CA ASP A 435 15.60 -44.09 14.03
C ASP A 435 15.07 -45.51 13.70
N ALA A 436 15.97 -46.35 13.23
CA ALA A 436 15.80 -47.82 13.25
C ALA A 436 17.14 -48.45 12.90
N SER A 437 18.04 -48.54 13.90
CA SER A 437 19.02 -49.64 14.06
C SER A 437 19.62 -49.58 15.46
#